data_081ebd38fb5b64063894f7c6fa1e5f64
#
_entry.id   081ebd38fb5b64063894f7c6fa1e5f64
#
_cell.length_a   1.000
_cell.length_b   1.000
_cell.length_c   1.000
_cell.angle_alpha   90.00
_cell.angle_beta   90.00
_cell.angle_gamma   90.00
#
_symmetry.space_group_name_H-M   'P 1'
#
loop_
_entity.id
_entity.type
_entity.pdbx_description
1 polymer ?
#
loop_
_entity_poly.entity_id
_entity_poly.type
_entity_poly.pdbx_seq_one_letter_code
_entity_poly.pdbx_strand_id
1 'polypeptide(L)'
;MANFITISSVLKKIIIAVTGISLFLFLIVHLLGNITIFTGSPPGRDFNAYAHFLESFGILFTIAELGLLGFFGLHITTSLYTNLINYKSRKSRYAVSNFAGGKSKKTYASTSMVITGVVVMAFLIWHVLQFRFGPYYETIYLSVNGGEPVRDLYRLITEEFSNVWVVLGYTVALSLLSLHLGHGFWSSFQSLGIYGKTFTRVTYSISYLLGLIISCLLYTSPSPRDATLSRMPSSA
;
A
#
# COMPACT_ATOMS: atom_id res chain seq x y z
N MET A 1 1.13 20.18 28.06
CA MET A 1 0.72 19.05 27.20
C MET A 1 -0.62 19.41 26.58
N ALA A 2 -0.62 19.79 25.30
CA ALA A 2 -1.82 20.31 24.63
C ALA A 2 -2.92 19.26 24.60
N ASN A 3 -4.15 19.70 24.86
CA ASN A 3 -5.37 18.90 24.97
C ASN A 3 -5.80 18.22 23.65
N PHE A 4 -5.03 17.25 23.17
CA PHE A 4 -5.47 16.30 22.13
C PHE A 4 -6.65 15.42 22.62
N ILE A 5 -7.06 15.62 23.90
CA ILE A 5 -8.02 14.79 24.63
C ILE A 5 -9.48 15.08 24.24
N THR A 6 -9.74 16.17 23.50
CA THR A 6 -11.14 16.63 23.26
C THR A 6 -11.72 16.29 21.88
N ILE A 7 -10.97 15.61 20.99
CA ILE A 7 -11.54 15.17 19.73
C ILE A 7 -12.57 14.07 19.99
N SER A 8 -13.81 14.28 19.54
CA SER A 8 -14.88 13.32 19.74
C SER A 8 -14.55 11.95 19.13
N SER A 9 -15.08 10.88 19.70
CA SER A 9 -14.88 9.51 19.18
C SER A 9 -15.39 9.37 17.74
N VAL A 10 -16.41 10.13 17.37
CA VAL A 10 -16.96 10.16 16.01
C VAL A 10 -15.97 10.81 15.05
N LEU A 11 -15.40 11.98 15.40
CA LEU A 11 -14.43 12.67 14.53
C LEU A 11 -13.17 11.83 14.31
N LYS A 12 -12.67 11.12 15.34
CA LYS A 12 -11.54 10.18 15.16
C LYS A 12 -11.86 9.09 14.13
N LYS A 13 -13.05 8.51 14.17
CA LYS A 13 -13.49 7.51 13.20
C LYS A 13 -13.59 8.08 11.79
N ILE A 14 -14.11 9.30 11.64
CA ILE A 14 -14.19 10.00 10.35
C ILE A 14 -12.79 10.24 9.79
N ILE A 15 -11.84 10.72 10.60
CA ILE A 15 -10.44 10.93 10.17
C ILE A 15 -9.82 9.62 9.68
N ILE A 16 -9.94 8.54 10.45
CA ILE A 16 -9.42 7.21 10.07
C ILE A 16 -10.07 6.74 8.76
N ALA A 17 -11.37 6.94 8.60
CA ALA A 17 -12.10 6.50 7.42
C ALA A 17 -11.68 7.29 6.16
N VAL A 18 -11.66 8.61 6.23
CA VAL A 18 -11.29 9.48 5.09
C VAL A 18 -9.84 9.23 4.68
N THR A 19 -8.91 9.23 5.64
CA THR A 19 -7.51 8.94 5.35
C THR A 19 -7.32 7.52 4.80
N GLY A 20 -8.02 6.53 5.34
CA GLY A 20 -7.98 5.15 4.88
C GLY A 20 -8.47 4.99 3.44
N ILE A 21 -9.57 5.65 3.05
CA ILE A 21 -10.08 5.66 1.68
C ILE A 21 -9.08 6.35 0.74
N SER A 22 -8.49 7.48 1.15
CA SER A 22 -7.50 8.20 0.34
C SER A 22 -6.25 7.33 0.09
N LEU A 23 -5.75 6.63 1.11
CA LEU A 23 -4.63 5.70 0.98
C LEU A 23 -4.99 4.49 0.11
N PHE A 24 -6.22 4.00 0.18
CA PHE A 24 -6.71 2.93 -0.68
C PHE A 24 -6.74 3.36 -2.16
N LEU A 25 -7.21 4.57 -2.46
CA LEU A 25 -7.18 5.12 -3.82
C LEU A 25 -5.75 5.28 -4.33
N PHE A 26 -4.85 5.75 -3.47
CA PHE A 26 -3.42 5.79 -3.81
C PHE A 26 -2.88 4.41 -4.17
N LEU A 27 -3.23 3.36 -3.41
CA LEU A 27 -2.78 1.99 -3.72
C LEU A 27 -3.27 1.50 -5.09
N ILE A 28 -4.48 1.89 -5.52
CA ILE A 28 -4.97 1.57 -6.86
C ILE A 28 -4.10 2.25 -7.93
N VAL A 29 -3.83 3.54 -7.79
CA VAL A 29 -2.98 4.29 -8.75
C VAL A 29 -1.56 3.73 -8.75
N HIS A 30 -1.00 3.43 -7.58
CA HIS A 30 0.31 2.82 -7.42
C HIS A 30 0.40 1.44 -8.10
N LEU A 31 -0.64 0.63 -7.95
CA LEU A 31 -0.73 -0.67 -8.63
C LEU A 31 -0.77 -0.53 -10.15
N LEU A 32 -1.58 0.42 -10.66
CA LEU A 32 -1.66 0.68 -12.10
C LEU A 32 -0.31 1.14 -12.67
N GLY A 33 0.43 1.97 -11.93
CA GLY A 33 1.81 2.33 -12.28
C GLY A 33 2.74 1.12 -12.30
N ASN A 34 2.65 0.24 -11.31
CA ASN A 34 3.49 -0.95 -11.23
C ASN A 34 3.21 -1.99 -12.35
N ILE A 35 1.98 -2.04 -12.88
CA ILE A 35 1.66 -2.94 -14.01
C ILE A 35 2.48 -2.60 -15.26
N THR A 36 2.92 -1.35 -15.45
CA THR A 36 3.75 -0.94 -16.58
C THR A 36 5.14 -1.62 -16.60
N ILE A 37 5.54 -2.26 -15.49
CA ILE A 37 6.79 -3.05 -15.42
C ILE A 37 6.81 -4.22 -16.40
N PHE A 38 5.63 -4.72 -16.79
CA PHE A 38 5.46 -5.86 -17.71
C PHE A 38 5.38 -5.44 -19.18
N THR A 39 5.43 -4.13 -19.46
CA THR A 39 5.27 -3.58 -20.81
C THR A 39 6.53 -2.84 -21.25
N GLY A 40 6.60 -2.58 -22.56
CA GLY A 40 7.72 -1.87 -23.17
C GLY A 40 8.82 -2.77 -23.73
N SER A 41 9.59 -2.21 -24.66
CA SER A 41 10.77 -2.84 -25.25
C SER A 41 11.87 -1.78 -25.37
N PRO A 42 13.00 -1.93 -24.67
CA PRO A 42 13.40 -3.06 -23.80
C PRO A 42 12.52 -3.19 -22.55
N PRO A 43 12.59 -4.34 -21.83
CA PRO A 43 11.83 -4.55 -20.60
C PRO A 43 12.03 -3.43 -19.58
N GLY A 44 10.95 -3.00 -18.92
CA GLY A 44 10.94 -1.92 -17.94
C GLY A 44 10.95 -0.50 -18.53
N ARG A 45 10.99 -0.36 -19.87
CA ARG A 45 10.96 0.98 -20.51
C ARG A 45 9.74 1.80 -20.09
N ASP A 46 8.56 1.21 -20.19
CA ASP A 46 7.32 1.94 -19.89
C ASP A 46 7.19 2.26 -18.40
N PHE A 47 7.74 1.41 -17.53
CA PHE A 47 7.81 1.66 -16.10
C PHE A 47 8.71 2.86 -15.77
N ASN A 48 9.93 2.90 -16.32
CA ASN A 48 10.84 4.03 -16.14
C ASN A 48 10.28 5.30 -16.77
N ALA A 49 9.61 5.20 -17.93
CA ALA A 49 8.93 6.33 -18.58
C ALA A 49 7.80 6.89 -17.72
N TYR A 50 6.99 6.04 -17.10
CA TYR A 50 5.94 6.44 -16.19
C TYR A 50 6.50 7.15 -14.95
N ALA A 51 7.56 6.60 -14.34
CA ALA A 51 8.21 7.23 -13.21
C ALA A 51 8.77 8.61 -13.55
N HIS A 52 9.47 8.74 -14.67
CA HIS A 52 10.00 10.01 -15.16
C HIS A 52 8.87 11.01 -15.47
N PHE A 53 7.77 10.56 -16.06
CA PHE A 53 6.59 11.40 -16.29
C PHE A 53 6.06 11.98 -14.98
N LEU A 54 5.97 11.20 -13.91
CA LEU A 54 5.55 11.71 -12.60
C LEU A 54 6.55 12.72 -12.03
N GLU A 55 7.83 12.45 -12.14
CA GLU A 55 8.90 13.38 -11.70
C GLU A 55 8.90 14.69 -12.49
N SER A 56 8.47 14.70 -13.76
CA SER A 56 8.38 15.89 -14.61
C SER A 56 7.42 16.96 -14.09
N PHE A 57 6.48 16.61 -13.20
CA PHE A 57 5.62 17.58 -12.52
C PHE A 57 6.37 18.43 -11.46
N GLY A 58 7.64 18.10 -11.15
CA GLY A 58 8.51 18.89 -10.28
C GLY A 58 7.90 19.14 -8.89
N ILE A 59 7.69 20.42 -8.55
CA ILE A 59 7.17 20.79 -7.21
C ILE A 59 5.79 20.22 -6.91
N LEU A 60 4.93 20.02 -7.91
CA LEU A 60 3.61 19.43 -7.69
C LEU A 60 3.72 17.96 -7.27
N PHE A 61 4.68 17.22 -7.83
CA PHE A 61 4.96 15.85 -7.41
C PHE A 61 5.44 15.81 -5.96
N THR A 62 6.35 16.71 -5.57
CA THR A 62 6.82 16.82 -4.18
C THR A 62 5.67 17.15 -3.21
N ILE A 63 4.77 18.05 -3.58
CA ILE A 63 3.59 18.39 -2.76
C ILE A 63 2.68 17.14 -2.60
N ALA A 64 2.48 16.36 -3.66
CA ALA A 64 1.71 15.12 -3.61
C ALA A 64 2.37 14.07 -2.69
N GLU A 65 3.70 13.89 -2.75
CA GLU A 65 4.46 13.02 -1.85
C GLU A 65 4.29 13.44 -0.38
N LEU A 66 4.45 14.74 -0.08
CA LEU A 66 4.27 15.27 1.27
C LEU A 66 2.83 15.15 1.76
N GLY A 67 1.86 15.38 0.89
CA GLY A 67 0.44 15.18 1.18
C GLY A 67 0.14 13.71 1.52
N LEU A 68 0.69 12.78 0.76
CA LEU A 68 0.56 11.35 1.00
C LEU A 68 1.20 10.95 2.35
N LEU A 69 2.39 11.46 2.64
CA LEU A 69 3.05 11.25 3.94
C LEU A 69 2.19 11.79 5.09
N GLY A 70 1.55 12.95 4.91
CA GLY A 70 0.60 13.52 5.85
C GLY A 70 -0.62 12.62 6.09
N PHE A 71 -1.20 12.05 5.03
CA PHE A 71 -2.31 11.09 5.14
C PHE A 71 -1.90 9.82 5.89
N PHE A 72 -0.72 9.24 5.59
CA PHE A 72 -0.19 8.10 6.33
C PHE A 72 0.01 8.44 7.81
N GLY A 73 0.69 9.55 8.10
CA GLY A 73 0.95 10.00 9.47
C GLY A 73 -0.35 10.17 10.26
N LEU A 74 -1.33 10.86 9.68
CA LEU A 74 -2.63 11.10 10.31
C LEU A 74 -3.44 9.81 10.51
N HIS A 75 -3.43 8.91 9.52
CA HIS A 75 -4.09 7.60 9.63
C HIS A 75 -3.50 6.75 10.75
N ILE A 76 -2.19 6.59 10.76
CA ILE A 76 -1.47 5.76 11.73
C ILE A 76 -1.63 6.32 13.14
N THR A 77 -1.33 7.61 13.34
CA THR A 77 -1.39 8.24 14.67
C THR A 77 -2.79 8.22 15.26
N THR A 78 -3.82 8.55 14.46
CA THR A 78 -5.21 8.55 14.92
C THR A 78 -5.68 7.13 15.23
N SER A 79 -5.30 6.13 14.41
CA SER A 79 -5.67 4.73 14.60
C SER A 79 -5.03 4.15 15.87
N LEU A 80 -3.72 4.34 16.06
CA LEU A 80 -3.00 3.87 17.25
C LEU A 80 -3.52 4.55 18.52
N TYR A 81 -3.71 5.87 18.49
CA TYR A 81 -4.26 6.63 19.61
C TYR A 81 -5.66 6.14 20.00
N THR A 82 -6.54 5.94 19.03
CA THR A 82 -7.90 5.43 19.26
C THR A 82 -7.87 4.03 19.88
N ASN A 83 -6.98 3.16 19.40
CA ASN A 83 -6.82 1.81 19.93
C ASN A 83 -6.29 1.83 21.37
N LEU A 84 -5.27 2.64 21.66
CA LEU A 84 -4.70 2.79 23.00
C LEU A 84 -5.72 3.31 24.03
N ILE A 85 -6.55 4.30 23.65
CA ILE A 85 -7.61 4.79 24.53
C ILE A 85 -8.63 3.70 24.78
N ASN A 86 -9.10 3.00 23.73
CA ASN A 86 -10.07 1.93 23.85
C ASN A 86 -9.54 0.79 24.74
N TYR A 87 -8.24 0.48 24.65
CA TYR A 87 -7.60 -0.52 25.50
C TYR A 87 -7.57 -0.08 26.96
N LYS A 88 -7.16 1.16 27.24
CA LYS A 88 -7.07 1.72 28.60
C LYS A 88 -8.44 1.91 29.28
N SER A 89 -9.48 2.22 28.49
CA SER A 89 -10.84 2.46 29.01
C SER A 89 -11.60 1.18 29.37
N ARG A 90 -11.06 0.02 29.02
CA ARG A 90 -11.67 -1.28 29.38
C ARG A 90 -11.31 -1.65 30.81
N LYS A 91 -12.32 -1.59 31.70
CA LYS A 91 -12.15 -1.95 33.11
C LYS A 91 -12.00 -3.47 33.35
N SER A 92 -12.52 -4.30 32.46
CA SER A 92 -12.40 -5.78 32.55
C SER A 92 -12.12 -6.39 31.18
N ARG A 93 -11.34 -7.49 31.15
CA ARG A 93 -11.17 -8.31 29.95
C ARG A 93 -12.40 -9.20 29.76
N TYR A 94 -12.74 -9.49 28.50
CA TYR A 94 -13.79 -10.48 28.22
C TYR A 94 -13.37 -11.84 28.78
N ALA A 95 -14.21 -12.43 29.62
CA ALA A 95 -13.99 -13.79 30.13
C ALA A 95 -14.07 -14.82 28.99
N VAL A 96 -14.90 -14.53 27.96
CA VAL A 96 -15.03 -15.34 26.74
C VAL A 96 -14.93 -14.43 25.52
N SER A 97 -13.97 -14.70 24.64
CA SER A 97 -13.86 -14.02 23.35
C SER A 97 -14.71 -14.75 22.32
N ASN A 98 -16.00 -14.47 22.31
CA ASN A 98 -16.94 -15.06 21.36
C ASN A 98 -17.53 -14.00 20.40
N PHE A 99 -17.95 -14.45 19.21
CA PHE A 99 -18.64 -13.61 18.25
C PHE A 99 -20.10 -13.49 18.67
N ALA A 100 -20.53 -12.28 19.05
CA ALA A 100 -21.88 -12.06 19.54
C ALA A 100 -22.99 -12.19 18.47
N GLY A 101 -22.64 -12.40 17.20
CA GLY A 101 -23.59 -12.40 16.09
C GLY A 101 -24.20 -11.02 15.83
N GLY A 102 -25.20 -10.93 14.95
CA GLY A 102 -25.93 -9.69 14.65
C GLY A 102 -25.22 -8.76 13.67
N LYS A 103 -25.46 -7.44 13.80
CA LYS A 103 -24.95 -6.41 12.88
C LYS A 103 -23.44 -6.18 12.97
N SER A 104 -22.79 -6.55 14.08
CA SER A 104 -21.36 -6.42 14.29
C SER A 104 -20.63 -7.66 13.76
N LYS A 105 -20.08 -7.57 12.57
CA LYS A 105 -19.28 -8.64 11.97
C LYS A 105 -17.85 -8.58 12.52
N LYS A 106 -17.61 -9.15 13.69
CA LYS A 106 -16.27 -9.34 14.22
C LYS A 106 -15.60 -10.47 13.43
N THR A 107 -14.55 -10.16 12.66
CA THR A 107 -13.77 -11.13 11.86
C THR A 107 -12.36 -11.20 12.39
N TYR A 108 -11.58 -12.20 11.97
CA TYR A 108 -10.13 -12.25 12.24
C TYR A 108 -9.43 -11.00 11.74
N ALA A 109 -9.79 -10.49 10.55
CA ALA A 109 -9.27 -9.25 10.02
C ALA A 109 -9.56 -8.05 10.95
N SER A 110 -10.76 -7.96 11.56
CA SER A 110 -11.09 -6.87 12.50
C SER A 110 -10.31 -6.95 13.82
N THR A 111 -10.00 -8.16 14.29
CA THR A 111 -9.25 -8.36 15.55
C THR A 111 -7.75 -8.18 15.38
N SER A 112 -7.23 -8.42 14.18
CA SER A 112 -5.81 -8.29 13.83
C SER A 112 -5.43 -6.92 13.27
N MET A 113 -6.39 -5.97 13.12
CA MET A 113 -6.16 -4.67 12.46
C MET A 113 -4.96 -3.89 13.00
N VAL A 114 -4.72 -3.92 14.31
CA VAL A 114 -3.57 -3.22 14.92
C VAL A 114 -2.28 -3.90 14.53
N ILE A 115 -2.25 -5.22 14.61
CA ILE A 115 -1.05 -6.02 14.29
C ILE A 115 -0.73 -5.86 12.80
N THR A 116 -1.70 -6.08 11.93
CA THR A 116 -1.52 -5.89 10.48
C THR A 116 -1.11 -4.46 10.14
N GLY A 117 -1.71 -3.46 10.81
CA GLY A 117 -1.36 -2.04 10.61
C GLY A 117 0.06 -1.71 11.04
N VAL A 118 0.57 -2.29 12.14
CA VAL A 118 1.98 -2.11 12.57
C VAL A 118 2.94 -2.76 11.58
N VAL A 119 2.63 -3.95 11.10
CA VAL A 119 3.47 -4.63 10.08
C VAL A 119 3.46 -3.85 8.76
N VAL A 120 2.30 -3.36 8.32
CA VAL A 120 2.18 -2.51 7.11
C VAL A 120 2.96 -1.21 7.28
N MET A 121 2.96 -0.60 8.47
CA MET A 121 3.77 0.59 8.75
C MET A 121 5.27 0.28 8.64
N ALA A 122 5.75 -0.81 9.25
CA ALA A 122 7.15 -1.21 9.15
C ALA A 122 7.55 -1.52 7.70
N PHE A 123 6.69 -2.21 6.97
CA PHE A 123 6.88 -2.46 5.55
C PHE A 123 6.91 -1.17 4.72
N LEU A 124 6.04 -0.21 4.99
CA LEU A 124 6.03 1.08 4.29
C LEU A 124 7.36 1.82 4.47
N ILE A 125 7.89 1.87 5.69
CA ILE A 125 9.19 2.48 5.98
C ILE A 125 10.29 1.78 5.17
N TRP A 126 10.33 0.44 5.22
CA TRP A 126 11.31 -0.34 4.46
C TRP A 126 11.17 -0.10 2.95
N HIS A 127 9.95 -0.16 2.39
CA HIS A 127 9.66 0.08 0.98
C HIS A 127 10.12 1.47 0.51
N VAL A 128 9.82 2.51 1.28
CA VAL A 128 10.22 3.89 0.95
C VAL A 128 11.74 4.05 1.02
N LEU A 129 12.40 3.49 2.03
CA LEU A 129 13.86 3.52 2.13
C LEU A 129 14.52 2.79 0.97
N GLN A 130 13.95 1.66 0.53
CA GLN A 130 14.49 0.83 -0.53
C GLN A 130 14.34 1.47 -1.91
N PHE A 131 13.17 2.01 -2.24
CA PHE A 131 12.89 2.49 -3.61
C PHE A 131 12.95 4.02 -3.78
N ARG A 132 12.59 4.80 -2.75
CA ARG A 132 12.67 6.27 -2.84
C ARG A 132 14.07 6.79 -2.52
N PHE A 133 14.73 6.19 -1.50
CA PHE A 133 16.05 6.58 -1.00
C PHE A 133 17.15 5.55 -1.28
N GLY A 134 16.82 4.48 -1.99
CA GLY A 134 17.78 3.44 -2.41
C GLY A 134 18.73 3.90 -3.52
N PRO A 135 19.57 2.96 -4.02
CA PRO A 135 20.55 3.24 -5.06
C PRO A 135 19.95 3.94 -6.28
N TYR A 136 20.71 4.86 -6.87
CA TYR A 136 20.32 5.59 -8.06
C TYR A 136 21.07 5.03 -9.26
N TYR A 137 20.35 4.43 -10.20
CA TYR A 137 20.85 3.99 -11.48
C TYR A 137 20.31 4.88 -12.58
N GLU A 138 21.08 5.09 -13.63
CA GLU A 138 20.68 5.89 -14.78
C GLU A 138 20.52 5.02 -16.02
N THR A 139 19.56 5.37 -16.86
CA THR A 139 19.36 4.77 -18.16
C THR A 139 19.17 5.81 -19.24
N ILE A 140 19.72 5.54 -20.42
CA ILE A 140 19.59 6.39 -21.61
C ILE A 140 18.49 5.93 -22.56
N TYR A 141 17.83 4.80 -22.28
CA TYR A 141 16.80 4.22 -23.19
C TYR A 141 15.60 5.16 -23.41
N LEU A 142 15.36 6.09 -22.49
CA LEU A 142 14.24 7.02 -22.54
C LEU A 142 14.63 8.38 -23.06
N SER A 143 15.93 8.63 -23.30
CA SER A 143 16.34 9.89 -23.87
C SER A 143 15.89 9.97 -25.33
N VAL A 144 14.74 10.57 -25.56
CA VAL A 144 14.28 10.95 -26.89
C VAL A 144 15.21 12.05 -27.40
N ASN A 145 15.89 11.82 -28.51
CA ASN A 145 16.83 12.77 -29.14
C ASN A 145 18.11 13.09 -28.33
N GLY A 146 18.65 12.13 -27.55
CA GLY A 146 19.87 12.36 -26.77
C GLY A 146 19.66 13.23 -25.52
N GLY A 147 18.47 13.19 -24.94
CA GLY A 147 18.12 13.90 -23.69
C GLY A 147 18.85 13.40 -22.45
N GLU A 148 18.59 14.05 -21.33
CA GLU A 148 19.18 13.73 -20.03
C GLU A 148 18.90 12.29 -19.59
N PRO A 149 19.85 11.63 -18.92
CA PRO A 149 19.64 10.31 -18.34
C PRO A 149 18.49 10.34 -17.33
N VAL A 150 17.66 9.30 -17.33
CA VAL A 150 16.57 9.14 -16.37
C VAL A 150 16.87 8.01 -15.39
N ARG A 151 16.23 8.05 -14.23
CA ARG A 151 16.40 7.02 -13.21
C ARG A 151 15.91 5.66 -13.69
N ASP A 152 16.76 4.64 -13.57
CA ASP A 152 16.43 3.24 -13.90
C ASP A 152 15.88 2.50 -12.68
N LEU A 153 14.62 2.72 -12.40
CA LEU A 153 13.90 2.02 -11.31
C LEU A 153 13.65 0.55 -11.63
N TYR A 154 13.54 0.17 -12.91
CA TYR A 154 13.38 -1.22 -13.31
C TYR A 154 14.59 -2.06 -12.89
N ARG A 155 15.79 -1.54 -13.13
CA ARG A 155 17.03 -2.18 -12.69
C ARG A 155 17.06 -2.34 -11.17
N LEU A 156 16.75 -1.29 -10.42
CA LEU A 156 16.70 -1.35 -8.96
C LEU A 156 15.74 -2.45 -8.47
N ILE A 157 14.53 -2.51 -9.04
CA ILE A 157 13.55 -3.54 -8.68
C ILE A 157 14.09 -4.93 -8.98
N THR A 158 14.65 -5.17 -10.16
CA THR A 158 15.15 -6.50 -10.54
C THR A 158 16.32 -6.94 -9.68
N GLU A 159 17.22 -6.04 -9.30
CA GLU A 159 18.31 -6.32 -8.37
C GLU A 159 17.80 -6.66 -6.96
N GLU A 160 16.91 -5.84 -6.40
CA GLU A 160 16.36 -6.05 -5.06
C GLU A 160 15.55 -7.36 -4.96
N PHE A 161 14.69 -7.63 -5.93
CA PHE A 161 13.89 -8.86 -5.96
C PHE A 161 14.67 -10.10 -6.42
N SER A 162 15.95 -10.00 -6.73
CA SER A 162 16.84 -11.16 -6.87
C SER A 162 17.16 -11.81 -5.51
N ASN A 163 16.99 -11.06 -4.41
CA ASN A 163 17.20 -11.54 -3.05
C ASN A 163 15.93 -12.21 -2.52
N VAL A 164 16.03 -13.51 -2.23
CA VAL A 164 14.90 -14.32 -1.73
C VAL A 164 14.31 -13.78 -0.43
N TRP A 165 15.10 -13.16 0.45
CA TRP A 165 14.60 -12.59 1.69
C TRP A 165 13.74 -11.34 1.47
N VAL A 166 14.08 -10.54 0.45
CA VAL A 166 13.24 -9.42 0.00
C VAL A 166 11.91 -9.95 -0.52
N VAL A 167 11.93 -10.94 -1.41
CA VAL A 167 10.71 -11.57 -1.95
C VAL A 167 9.82 -12.11 -0.83
N LEU A 168 10.39 -12.85 0.13
CA LEU A 168 9.62 -13.39 1.26
C LEU A 168 9.04 -12.29 2.14
N GLY A 169 9.83 -11.25 2.46
CA GLY A 169 9.40 -10.12 3.26
C GLY A 169 8.23 -9.37 2.61
N TYR A 170 8.31 -9.09 1.30
CA TYR A 170 7.24 -8.49 0.52
C TYR A 170 5.99 -9.37 0.48
N THR A 171 6.15 -10.67 0.22
CA THR A 171 5.02 -11.61 0.17
C THR A 171 4.24 -11.62 1.48
N VAL A 172 4.94 -11.69 2.63
CA VAL A 172 4.31 -11.67 3.95
C VAL A 172 3.63 -10.31 4.20
N ALA A 173 4.34 -9.20 3.96
CA ALA A 173 3.80 -7.86 4.21
C ALA A 173 2.56 -7.57 3.37
N LEU A 174 2.56 -7.95 2.09
CA LEU A 174 1.42 -7.75 1.17
C LEU A 174 0.24 -8.66 1.49
N SER A 175 0.50 -9.88 1.96
CA SER A 175 -0.57 -10.76 2.46
C SER A 175 -1.27 -10.13 3.68
N LEU A 176 -0.50 -9.53 4.59
CA LEU A 176 -1.05 -8.81 5.74
C LEU A 176 -1.72 -7.49 5.34
N LEU A 177 -1.20 -6.78 4.34
CA LEU A 177 -1.86 -5.62 3.74
C LEU A 177 -3.22 -5.99 3.15
N SER A 178 -3.32 -7.13 2.46
CA SER A 178 -4.58 -7.66 1.94
C SER A 178 -5.63 -7.84 3.02
N LEU A 179 -5.25 -8.42 4.16
CA LEU A 179 -6.14 -8.56 5.32
C LEU A 179 -6.53 -7.20 5.92
N HIS A 180 -5.58 -6.27 5.97
CA HIS A 180 -5.80 -4.91 6.47
C HIS A 180 -6.80 -4.15 5.59
N LEU A 181 -6.62 -4.18 4.27
CA LEU A 181 -7.53 -3.58 3.31
C LEU A 181 -8.90 -4.26 3.30
N GLY A 182 -8.93 -5.60 3.37
CA GLY A 182 -10.16 -6.38 3.37
C GLY A 182 -11.13 -6.00 4.49
N HIS A 183 -10.62 -5.57 5.64
CA HIS A 183 -11.46 -5.04 6.72
C HIS A 183 -11.59 -3.50 6.64
N GLY A 184 -10.49 -2.79 6.40
CA GLY A 184 -10.41 -1.34 6.50
C GLY A 184 -11.34 -0.62 5.51
N PHE A 185 -11.37 -1.06 4.27
CA PHE A 185 -12.11 -0.39 3.20
C PHE A 185 -13.61 -0.33 3.47
N TRP A 186 -14.27 -1.48 3.66
CA TRP A 186 -15.71 -1.47 3.94
C TRP A 186 -16.06 -0.83 5.29
N SER A 187 -15.21 -1.00 6.30
CA SER A 187 -15.37 -0.39 7.62
C SER A 187 -15.29 1.14 7.59
N SER A 188 -14.52 1.70 6.66
CA SER A 188 -14.43 3.15 6.45
C SER A 188 -15.79 3.72 6.03
N PHE A 189 -16.48 3.09 5.09
CA PHE A 189 -17.83 3.52 4.69
C PHE A 189 -18.85 3.45 5.83
N GLN A 190 -18.77 2.41 6.65
CA GLN A 190 -19.60 2.32 7.85
C GLN A 190 -19.35 3.47 8.83
N SER A 191 -18.08 3.85 9.01
CA SER A 191 -17.70 4.96 9.88
C SER A 191 -18.19 6.32 9.37
N LEU A 192 -18.39 6.45 8.06
CA LEU A 192 -18.97 7.63 7.40
C LEU A 192 -20.50 7.60 7.35
N GLY A 193 -21.15 6.56 7.90
CA GLY A 193 -22.60 6.41 7.86
C GLY A 193 -23.16 5.86 6.54
N ILE A 194 -22.27 5.46 5.61
CA ILE A 194 -22.65 4.90 4.31
C ILE A 194 -22.73 3.37 4.44
N TYR A 195 -23.93 2.85 4.64
CA TYR A 195 -24.15 1.42 4.78
C TYR A 195 -25.53 1.01 4.24
N GLY A 196 -25.62 -0.24 3.81
CA GLY A 196 -26.85 -0.84 3.31
C GLY A 196 -26.58 -2.30 2.97
N LYS A 197 -27.61 -3.15 2.93
CA LYS A 197 -27.43 -4.61 2.76
C LYS A 197 -26.63 -4.96 1.50
N THR A 198 -26.95 -4.34 0.37
CA THR A 198 -26.29 -4.55 -0.91
C THR A 198 -24.93 -3.83 -0.96
N PHE A 199 -24.90 -2.54 -0.54
CA PHE A 199 -23.67 -1.74 -0.55
C PHE A 199 -22.58 -2.38 0.31
N THR A 200 -22.90 -2.80 1.54
CA THR A 200 -21.92 -3.46 2.43
C THR A 200 -21.40 -4.78 1.84
N ARG A 201 -22.25 -5.54 1.14
CA ARG A 201 -21.82 -6.78 0.47
C ARG A 201 -20.85 -6.49 -0.66
N VAL A 202 -21.15 -5.49 -1.49
CA VAL A 202 -20.32 -5.10 -2.63
C VAL A 202 -18.96 -4.56 -2.15
N THR A 203 -18.95 -3.61 -1.21
CA THR A 203 -17.70 -3.03 -0.68
C THR A 203 -16.82 -4.07 0.01
N TYR A 204 -17.45 -5.02 0.73
CA TYR A 204 -16.74 -6.14 1.34
C TYR A 204 -16.07 -7.05 0.28
N SER A 205 -16.79 -7.41 -0.77
CA SER A 205 -16.25 -8.23 -1.86
C SER A 205 -15.13 -7.52 -2.62
N ILE A 206 -15.28 -6.22 -2.91
CA ILE A 206 -14.24 -5.40 -3.54
C ILE A 206 -12.99 -5.36 -2.67
N SER A 207 -13.11 -5.18 -1.35
CA SER A 207 -11.98 -5.12 -0.43
C SER A 207 -11.09 -6.37 -0.50
N TYR A 208 -11.71 -7.55 -0.47
CA TYR A 208 -10.99 -8.81 -0.53
C TYR A 208 -10.41 -9.09 -1.91
N LEU A 209 -11.17 -8.78 -2.97
CA LEU A 209 -10.71 -8.95 -4.34
C LEU A 209 -9.47 -8.09 -4.63
N LEU A 210 -9.50 -6.81 -4.27
CA LEU A 210 -8.37 -5.91 -4.45
C LEU A 210 -7.16 -6.31 -3.59
N GLY A 211 -7.40 -6.73 -2.34
CA GLY A 211 -6.34 -7.26 -1.51
C GLY A 211 -5.65 -8.46 -2.15
N LEU A 212 -6.43 -9.36 -2.75
CA LEU A 212 -5.92 -10.56 -3.43
C LEU A 212 -5.16 -10.18 -4.71
N ILE A 213 -5.69 -9.26 -5.51
CA ILE A 213 -5.04 -8.75 -6.72
C ILE A 213 -3.70 -8.09 -6.38
N ILE A 214 -3.65 -7.23 -5.36
CA ILE A 214 -2.41 -6.58 -4.91
C ILE A 214 -1.38 -7.62 -4.50
N SER A 215 -1.77 -8.63 -3.72
CA SER A 215 -0.86 -9.70 -3.30
C SER A 215 -0.36 -10.54 -4.47
N CYS A 216 -1.23 -10.89 -5.43
CA CYS A 216 -0.87 -11.70 -6.60
C CYS A 216 0.05 -10.96 -7.57
N LEU A 217 -0.25 -9.69 -7.89
CA LEU A 217 0.53 -8.93 -8.89
C LEU A 217 1.95 -8.63 -8.43
N LEU A 218 2.14 -8.44 -7.13
CA LEU A 218 3.48 -8.20 -6.59
C LEU A 218 4.29 -9.51 -6.44
N TYR A 219 3.63 -10.66 -6.42
CA TYR A 219 4.30 -11.96 -6.48
C TYR A 219 4.80 -12.29 -7.92
N THR A 220 4.18 -11.73 -8.96
CA THR A 220 4.55 -11.95 -10.37
C THR A 220 5.65 -11.02 -10.88
N SER A 221 6.42 -10.39 -10.00
CA SER A 221 7.57 -9.55 -10.37
C SER A 221 8.54 -10.33 -11.27
N PRO A 222 9.08 -9.74 -12.36
CA PRO A 222 9.97 -10.45 -13.29
C PRO A 222 11.20 -10.96 -12.53
N SER A 223 11.45 -12.26 -12.66
CA SER A 223 12.64 -12.88 -12.05
C SER A 223 13.89 -12.49 -12.83
N PRO A 224 15.08 -12.43 -12.19
CA PRO A 224 16.35 -12.19 -12.89
C PRO A 224 16.63 -13.21 -14.02
N ARG A 225 16.03 -14.40 -13.94
CA ARG A 225 16.13 -15.44 -15.00
C ARG A 225 15.44 -15.00 -16.29
N ASP A 226 14.34 -14.25 -16.20
CA ASP A 226 13.62 -13.77 -17.39
C ASP A 226 14.43 -12.68 -18.11
N ALA A 227 15.16 -11.84 -17.35
CA ALA A 227 16.05 -10.83 -17.88
C ALA A 227 17.30 -11.42 -18.57
N THR A 228 17.78 -12.61 -18.16
CA THR A 228 18.91 -13.30 -18.81
C THR A 228 18.49 -14.02 -20.08
N LEU A 229 17.27 -14.57 -20.13
CA LEU A 229 16.74 -15.22 -21.35
C LEU A 229 16.51 -14.21 -22.48
N SER A 230 16.14 -12.97 -22.17
CA SER A 230 15.98 -11.91 -23.17
C SER A 230 17.31 -11.37 -23.75
N ARG A 231 18.45 -11.70 -23.13
CA ARG A 231 19.80 -11.30 -23.59
C ARG A 231 20.53 -12.38 -24.39
N MET A 232 19.95 -13.57 -24.58
CA MET A 232 20.53 -14.55 -25.48
C MET A 232 20.33 -14.08 -26.92
N PRO A 233 21.41 -13.91 -27.71
CA PRO A 233 21.26 -13.65 -29.14
C PRO A 233 20.51 -14.83 -29.75
N SER A 234 19.50 -14.53 -30.57
CA SER A 234 18.87 -15.56 -31.41
C SER A 234 19.97 -16.18 -32.23
N SER A 235 20.31 -17.42 -31.92
CA SER A 235 21.20 -18.21 -32.77
C SER A 235 20.55 -18.29 -34.14
N ALA A 236 21.15 -17.58 -35.10
CA ALA A 236 20.86 -17.73 -36.51
C ALA A 236 21.19 -19.15 -37.00
#